data_6f7ba76fb5a2c391fed78068f7a3c8e9
#
_entry.id   6f7ba76fb5a2c391fed78068f7a3c8e9
#
_cell.length_a   1.000
_cell.length_b   1.000
_cell.length_c   1.000
_cell.angle_alpha   90.00
_cell.angle_beta   90.00
_cell.angle_gamma   90.00
#
_symmetry.space_group_name_H-M   'P 1'
#
loop_
_entity.id
_entity.type
_entity.pdbx_description
1 polymer ?
#
loop_
_entity_poly.entity_id
_entity_poly.type
_entity_poly.pdbx_seq_one_letter_code
_entity_poly.pdbx_strand_id
1 'polypeptide(L)'
;FYQDNVKIQFSNTHVKFEGFSSSRKANKQKRNWVRLAEHGRIPTDAKYMNPRISFDGLNWWISVCVEFPDCKKNLNNDGIGIDLGIKDLAICSDGNTYKNINKSQVVKKLEKCRRRLQRRVSRKYEKNKKGVSYCKTKNVIKNEKRLLKVNHRLTNIRKNYLNQTTSEIVNRKPRFICIEDLNVSGMMKNRHLSKAVQNQGFFEFRKQLEYKCNDRGIQLIVADRFYPSSKLCSRCGNIKKDLKLSDRIYRCECGNVIDRDFQAAINLKAYGERFAS
;
A
#
# COMPACT_ATOMS: atom_id res chain seq x y z
N PHE A 1 -24.49 -7.65 7.69
CA PHE A 1 -25.61 -8.61 7.54
C PHE A 1 -25.01 -9.95 7.17
N TYR A 2 -24.90 -10.87 8.12
CA TYR A 2 -24.69 -12.29 7.87
C TYR A 2 -26.07 -12.92 7.74
N GLN A 3 -26.45 -13.29 6.53
CA GLN A 3 -27.49 -14.28 6.28
C GLN A 3 -26.87 -15.36 5.42
N ASP A 4 -26.77 -16.55 5.97
CA ASP A 4 -26.13 -17.73 5.35
C ASP A 4 -26.78 -18.22 4.05
N ASN A 5 -27.86 -17.57 3.59
CA ASN A 5 -28.67 -17.99 2.44
C ASN A 5 -28.84 -16.93 1.34
N VAL A 6 -28.09 -15.82 1.37
CA VAL A 6 -28.18 -14.83 0.27
C VAL A 6 -27.32 -15.30 -0.88
N LYS A 7 -27.93 -15.90 -1.89
CA LYS A 7 -27.23 -16.20 -3.15
C LYS A 7 -26.91 -14.90 -3.88
N ILE A 8 -25.63 -14.61 -3.97
CA ILE A 8 -25.11 -13.50 -4.76
C ILE A 8 -24.69 -14.04 -6.13
N GLN A 9 -25.17 -13.40 -7.19
CA GLN A 9 -24.80 -13.74 -8.55
C GLN A 9 -24.10 -12.52 -9.18
N PHE A 10 -23.03 -12.77 -9.91
CA PHE A 10 -22.34 -11.74 -10.67
C PHE A 10 -22.55 -11.95 -12.16
N SER A 11 -22.76 -10.84 -12.86
CA SER A 11 -22.55 -10.74 -14.28
C SER A 11 -21.35 -9.86 -14.55
N ASN A 12 -20.91 -9.77 -15.80
CA ASN A 12 -19.78 -8.92 -16.18
C ASN A 12 -19.93 -7.45 -15.74
N THR A 13 -21.15 -6.98 -15.58
CA THR A 13 -21.47 -5.54 -15.31
C THR A 13 -22.30 -5.31 -14.08
N HIS A 14 -22.92 -6.33 -13.49
CA HIS A 14 -23.87 -6.19 -12.38
C HIS A 14 -23.69 -7.28 -11.35
N VAL A 15 -24.12 -6.98 -10.14
CA VAL A 15 -24.32 -7.95 -9.06
C VAL A 15 -25.80 -8.05 -8.71
N LYS A 16 -26.30 -9.27 -8.54
CA LYS A 16 -27.66 -9.55 -8.08
C LYS A 16 -27.64 -9.89 -6.60
N PHE A 17 -28.51 -9.26 -5.85
CA PHE A 17 -28.77 -9.58 -4.45
C PHE A 17 -30.15 -10.25 -4.35
N GLU A 18 -30.19 -11.49 -3.91
CA GLU A 18 -31.46 -12.12 -3.55
C GLU A 18 -31.96 -11.53 -2.24
N GLY A 19 -33.26 -11.20 -2.18
CA GLY A 19 -33.89 -10.71 -0.96
C GLY A 19 -34.14 -9.22 -0.85
N PHE A 20 -33.69 -8.37 -1.80
CA PHE A 20 -34.11 -6.96 -1.80
C PHE A 20 -35.58 -6.77 -2.14
N SER A 21 -36.19 -7.69 -2.89
CA SER A 21 -37.61 -7.70 -3.14
C SER A 21 -38.04 -9.09 -3.63
N SER A 22 -39.00 -9.69 -2.96
CA SER A 22 -39.61 -10.98 -3.30
C SER A 22 -40.71 -10.87 -4.38
N SER A 23 -41.12 -9.64 -4.77
CA SER A 23 -42.19 -9.48 -5.73
C SER A 23 -41.77 -9.90 -7.16
N ARG A 24 -42.64 -10.66 -7.84
CA ARG A 24 -42.46 -11.03 -9.28
C ARG A 24 -42.19 -9.78 -10.15
N LYS A 25 -42.78 -8.64 -9.81
CA LYS A 25 -42.63 -7.36 -10.50
C LYS A 25 -41.20 -6.80 -10.38
N ALA A 26 -40.57 -6.91 -9.20
CA ALA A 26 -39.20 -6.47 -8.96
C ALA A 26 -38.17 -7.36 -9.66
N ASN A 27 -38.41 -8.67 -9.74
CA ASN A 27 -37.57 -9.60 -10.49
C ASN A 27 -37.65 -9.35 -12.01
N LYS A 28 -38.87 -9.06 -12.54
CA LYS A 28 -39.08 -8.72 -13.95
C LYS A 28 -38.40 -7.41 -14.36
N GLN A 29 -38.34 -6.44 -13.44
CA GLN A 29 -37.73 -5.12 -13.67
C GLN A 29 -36.21 -5.09 -13.33
N LYS A 30 -35.57 -6.23 -13.08
CA LYS A 30 -34.15 -6.32 -12.68
C LYS A 30 -33.76 -5.42 -11.49
N ARG A 31 -34.71 -5.09 -10.60
CA ARG A 31 -34.44 -4.21 -9.43
C ARG A 31 -33.44 -4.80 -8.42
N ASN A 32 -33.25 -6.12 -8.42
CA ASN A 32 -32.28 -6.78 -7.57
C ASN A 32 -30.87 -6.76 -8.14
N TRP A 33 -30.69 -6.22 -9.35
CA TRP A 33 -29.42 -6.07 -10.02
C TRP A 33 -28.85 -4.66 -9.81
N VAL A 34 -27.67 -4.57 -9.21
CA VAL A 34 -26.94 -3.33 -9.01
C VAL A 34 -25.78 -3.28 -9.97
N ARG A 35 -25.66 -2.17 -10.71
CA ARG A 35 -24.56 -1.97 -11.65
C ARG A 35 -23.24 -1.78 -10.90
N LEU A 36 -22.22 -2.50 -11.34
CA LEU A 36 -20.84 -2.34 -10.87
C LEU A 36 -20.16 -1.19 -11.61
N ALA A 37 -19.31 -0.45 -10.93
CA ALA A 37 -18.46 0.55 -11.55
C ALA A 37 -17.26 -0.07 -12.28
N GLU A 38 -16.78 -1.22 -11.78
CA GLU A 38 -15.73 -2.01 -12.41
C GLU A 38 -16.36 -3.22 -13.13
N HIS A 39 -16.05 -3.40 -14.40
CA HIS A 39 -16.58 -4.50 -15.22
C HIS A 39 -15.53 -5.58 -15.41
N GLY A 40 -15.98 -6.86 -15.50
CA GLY A 40 -15.12 -8.00 -15.81
C GLY A 40 -14.07 -8.36 -14.76
N ARG A 41 -14.10 -7.74 -13.57
CA ARG A 41 -13.10 -8.00 -12.53
C ARG A 41 -13.39 -9.26 -11.73
N ILE A 42 -14.66 -9.60 -11.58
CA ILE A 42 -15.09 -10.79 -10.84
C ILE A 42 -15.44 -11.86 -11.87
N PRO A 43 -14.79 -13.04 -11.86
CA PRO A 43 -15.13 -14.14 -12.76
C PRO A 43 -16.58 -14.56 -12.57
N THR A 44 -17.32 -14.80 -13.63
CA THR A 44 -18.75 -15.15 -13.56
C THR A 44 -19.01 -16.64 -13.31
N ASP A 45 -17.99 -17.47 -13.53
CA ASP A 45 -18.00 -18.93 -13.45
C ASP A 45 -17.34 -19.48 -12.17
N ALA A 46 -16.89 -18.58 -11.28
CA ALA A 46 -16.20 -18.96 -10.07
C ALA A 46 -17.16 -19.17 -8.88
N LYS A 47 -16.74 -19.98 -7.93
CA LYS A 47 -17.38 -20.11 -6.61
C LYS A 47 -17.00 -18.91 -5.75
N TYR A 48 -18.01 -18.20 -5.28
CA TYR A 48 -17.83 -17.03 -4.42
C TYR A 48 -17.96 -17.40 -2.95
N MET A 49 -17.05 -16.91 -2.12
CA MET A 49 -17.05 -17.11 -0.68
C MET A 49 -16.98 -15.76 0.04
N ASN A 50 -17.58 -15.70 1.22
CA ASN A 50 -17.52 -14.56 2.15
C ASN A 50 -17.80 -13.19 1.49
N PRO A 51 -18.93 -13.01 0.80
CA PRO A 51 -19.28 -11.72 0.20
C PRO A 51 -19.48 -10.67 1.29
N ARG A 52 -18.86 -9.50 1.11
CA ARG A 52 -18.98 -8.38 2.05
C ARG A 52 -19.35 -7.11 1.32
N ILE A 53 -20.30 -6.36 1.88
CA ILE A 53 -20.66 -5.01 1.42
C ILE A 53 -20.16 -4.02 2.46
N SER A 54 -19.48 -2.99 2.00
CA SER A 54 -18.99 -1.90 2.84
C SER A 54 -19.24 -0.54 2.23
N PHE A 55 -19.40 0.47 3.08
CA PHE A 55 -19.55 1.87 2.67
C PHE A 55 -18.41 2.69 3.27
N ASP A 56 -17.66 3.39 2.42
CA ASP A 56 -16.51 4.19 2.82
C ASP A 56 -16.82 5.68 3.08
N GLY A 57 -18.13 6.02 3.10
CA GLY A 57 -18.62 7.39 3.22
C GLY A 57 -18.83 8.10 1.87
N LEU A 58 -18.37 7.52 0.75
CA LEU A 58 -18.57 8.03 -0.61
C LEU A 58 -19.14 6.96 -1.55
N ASN A 59 -18.60 5.75 -1.48
CA ASN A 59 -18.91 4.67 -2.39
C ASN A 59 -19.27 3.40 -1.61
N TRP A 60 -20.10 2.59 -2.23
CA TRP A 60 -20.37 1.23 -1.80
C TRP A 60 -19.39 0.29 -2.48
N TRP A 61 -18.86 -0.64 -1.72
CA TRP A 61 -17.91 -1.65 -2.17
C TRP A 61 -18.49 -3.02 -1.93
N ILE A 62 -18.28 -3.93 -2.88
CA ILE A 62 -18.50 -5.36 -2.68
C ILE A 62 -17.16 -6.07 -2.83
N SER A 63 -16.87 -6.97 -1.92
CA SER A 63 -15.70 -7.85 -1.97
C SER A 63 -16.14 -9.29 -1.82
N VAL A 64 -15.51 -10.18 -2.56
CA VAL A 64 -15.74 -11.63 -2.52
C VAL A 64 -14.41 -12.34 -2.55
N CYS A 65 -14.32 -13.47 -1.89
CA CYS A 65 -13.19 -14.39 -2.05
C CYS A 65 -13.47 -15.31 -3.24
N VAL A 66 -12.47 -15.50 -4.09
CA VAL A 66 -12.50 -16.38 -5.23
C VAL A 66 -11.26 -17.26 -5.19
N GLU A 67 -11.43 -18.55 -5.38
CA GLU A 67 -10.31 -19.49 -5.50
C GLU A 67 -9.72 -19.40 -6.91
N PHE A 68 -8.41 -19.26 -6.99
CA PHE A 68 -7.66 -19.36 -8.23
C PHE A 68 -6.70 -20.55 -8.13
N PRO A 69 -6.48 -21.29 -9.20
CA PRO A 69 -5.49 -22.37 -9.21
C PRO A 69 -4.09 -21.79 -9.03
N ASP A 70 -3.26 -22.51 -8.26
CA ASP A 70 -1.86 -22.15 -8.09
C ASP A 70 -1.12 -22.22 -9.42
N CYS A 71 -0.60 -21.11 -9.87
CA CYS A 71 0.23 -21.03 -11.05
C CYS A 71 1.70 -21.13 -10.65
N LYS A 72 2.34 -22.28 -10.88
CA LYS A 72 3.81 -22.39 -10.79
C LYS A 72 4.42 -21.45 -11.83
N LYS A 73 5.27 -20.52 -11.40
CA LYS A 73 5.95 -19.56 -12.27
C LYS A 73 7.43 -19.86 -12.25
N ASN A 74 8.05 -19.84 -13.42
CA ASN A 74 9.51 -19.94 -13.52
C ASN A 74 10.12 -18.68 -12.94
N LEU A 75 10.93 -18.84 -11.90
CA LEU A 75 11.68 -17.75 -11.25
C LEU A 75 13.07 -17.63 -11.87
N ASN A 76 13.65 -16.45 -11.79
CA ASN A 76 15.04 -16.21 -12.14
C ASN A 76 15.95 -16.76 -11.02
N ASN A 77 17.22 -17.00 -11.34
CA ASN A 77 18.19 -17.45 -10.33
C ASN A 77 18.66 -16.32 -9.39
N ASP A 78 18.44 -15.07 -9.79
CA ASP A 78 18.88 -13.89 -9.02
C ASP A 78 17.88 -13.47 -7.96
N GLY A 79 18.40 -12.96 -6.83
CA GLY A 79 17.64 -12.31 -5.78
C GLY A 79 17.68 -10.78 -5.88
N ILE A 80 16.78 -10.11 -5.19
CA ILE A 80 16.72 -8.65 -5.10
C ILE A 80 16.78 -8.24 -3.62
N GLY A 81 17.75 -7.38 -3.26
CA GLY A 81 17.76 -6.65 -1.99
C GLY A 81 17.08 -5.30 -2.15
N ILE A 82 16.30 -4.89 -1.15
CA ILE A 82 15.53 -3.63 -1.19
C ILE A 82 15.77 -2.83 0.09
N ASP A 83 16.37 -1.65 -0.05
CA ASP A 83 16.44 -0.64 1.01
C ASP A 83 15.21 0.26 0.96
N LEU A 84 14.57 0.47 2.12
CA LEU A 84 13.36 1.29 2.25
C LEU A 84 13.66 2.63 2.92
N GLY A 85 13.29 3.73 2.28
CA GLY A 85 13.63 5.05 2.77
C GLY A 85 12.51 6.11 2.71
N ILE A 86 12.75 7.23 3.39
CA ILE A 86 11.86 8.40 3.35
C ILE A 86 12.20 9.30 2.16
N LYS A 87 13.47 9.35 1.73
CA LYS A 87 13.91 10.14 0.58
C LYS A 87 13.34 9.57 -0.70
N ASP A 88 13.61 8.33 -0.94
CA ASP A 88 13.02 7.48 -1.97
C ASP A 88 12.26 6.35 -1.27
N LEU A 89 11.27 5.76 -1.91
CA LEU A 89 10.43 4.71 -1.29
C LEU A 89 11.22 3.43 -1.14
N ALA A 90 11.90 3.03 -2.21
CA ALA A 90 12.67 1.80 -2.28
C ALA A 90 13.83 1.95 -3.25
N ILE A 91 14.99 1.44 -2.89
CA ILE A 91 16.16 1.30 -3.76
C ILE A 91 16.49 -0.19 -3.84
N CYS A 92 16.52 -0.71 -5.06
CA CYS A 92 16.77 -2.11 -5.33
C CYS A 92 18.23 -2.35 -5.70
N SER A 93 18.76 -3.52 -5.38
CA SER A 93 20.13 -3.94 -5.69
C SER A 93 20.42 -4.08 -7.19
N ASP A 94 19.38 -4.11 -8.03
CA ASP A 94 19.46 -4.10 -9.49
C ASP A 94 19.57 -2.69 -10.10
N GLY A 95 19.73 -1.65 -9.24
CA GLY A 95 19.87 -0.24 -9.65
C GLY A 95 18.53 0.52 -9.79
N ASN A 96 17.40 -0.16 -9.70
CA ASN A 96 16.10 0.52 -9.81
C ASN A 96 15.78 1.30 -8.54
N THR A 97 15.31 2.54 -8.71
CA THR A 97 14.95 3.44 -7.61
C THR A 97 13.52 3.91 -7.75
N TYR A 98 12.70 3.66 -6.74
CA TYR A 98 11.31 4.12 -6.63
C TYR A 98 11.23 5.38 -5.78
N LYS A 99 10.88 6.48 -6.41
CA LYS A 99 10.84 7.79 -5.75
C LYS A 99 9.68 7.90 -4.77
N ASN A 100 9.81 8.79 -3.79
CA ASN A 100 8.74 9.08 -2.85
C ASN A 100 7.61 9.86 -3.54
N ILE A 101 6.45 9.20 -3.77
CA ILE A 101 5.26 9.80 -4.42
C ILE A 101 4.73 11.02 -3.65
N ASN A 102 4.95 11.07 -2.31
CA ASN A 102 4.49 12.18 -1.48
C ASN A 102 5.21 13.51 -1.81
N LYS A 103 6.35 13.45 -2.49
CA LYS A 103 7.09 14.64 -2.98
C LYS A 103 6.55 15.16 -4.32
N SER A 104 5.64 14.43 -4.98
CA SER A 104 5.06 14.84 -6.25
C SER A 104 4.23 16.12 -6.13
N GLN A 105 4.18 16.91 -7.19
CA GLN A 105 3.40 18.17 -7.25
C GLN A 105 1.91 17.91 -6.99
N VAL A 106 1.38 16.80 -7.51
CA VAL A 106 -0.03 16.41 -7.35
C VAL A 106 -0.35 16.19 -5.88
N VAL A 107 0.43 15.37 -5.16
CA VAL A 107 0.22 15.09 -3.75
C VAL A 107 0.39 16.34 -2.90
N LYS A 108 1.41 17.17 -3.17
CA LYS A 108 1.60 18.46 -2.46
C LYS A 108 0.40 19.40 -2.62
N LYS A 109 -0.15 19.52 -3.84
CA LYS A 109 -1.36 20.33 -4.11
C LYS A 109 -2.58 19.79 -3.36
N LEU A 110 -2.80 18.48 -3.37
CA LEU A 110 -3.90 17.83 -2.64
C LEU A 110 -3.75 17.98 -1.12
N GLU A 111 -2.56 17.83 -0.56
CA GLU A 111 -2.27 18.04 0.86
C GLU A 111 -2.55 19.51 1.29
N LYS A 112 -2.20 20.49 0.44
CA LYS A 112 -2.55 21.90 0.68
C LYS A 112 -4.07 22.11 0.63
N CYS A 113 -4.76 21.49 -0.31
CA CYS A 113 -6.23 21.53 -0.41
C CYS A 113 -6.88 20.88 0.82
N ARG A 114 -6.43 19.70 1.24
CA ARG A 114 -6.90 18.99 2.43
C ARG A 114 -6.83 19.88 3.67
N ARG A 115 -5.66 20.49 3.94
CA ARG A 115 -5.46 21.38 5.09
C ARG A 115 -6.41 22.59 5.08
N ARG A 116 -6.65 23.20 3.90
CA ARG A 116 -7.60 24.31 3.77
C ARG A 116 -9.04 23.88 4.06
N LEU A 117 -9.46 22.73 3.52
CA LEU A 117 -10.80 22.19 3.76
C LEU A 117 -10.98 21.80 5.23
N GLN A 118 -9.99 21.17 5.85
CA GLN A 118 -10.02 20.79 7.26
C GLN A 118 -10.22 22.01 8.16
N ARG A 119 -9.43 23.08 7.96
CA ARG A 119 -9.60 24.35 8.71
C ARG A 119 -10.98 24.95 8.48
N ARG A 120 -11.52 24.88 7.25
CA ARG A 120 -12.87 25.37 6.93
C ARG A 120 -13.94 24.59 7.67
N VAL A 121 -13.83 23.27 7.71
CA VAL A 121 -14.74 22.39 8.46
C VAL A 121 -14.67 22.72 9.96
N SER A 122 -13.49 22.77 10.56
CA SER A 122 -13.31 23.11 11.98
C SER A 122 -13.94 24.46 12.33
N ARG A 123 -13.68 25.52 11.57
CA ARG A 123 -14.28 26.84 11.81
C ARG A 123 -15.80 26.82 11.71
N LYS A 124 -16.39 26.01 10.82
CA LYS A 124 -17.84 25.87 10.72
C LYS A 124 -18.44 25.13 11.89
N TYR A 125 -17.76 24.12 12.41
CA TYR A 125 -18.15 23.47 13.65
C TYR A 125 -18.17 24.47 14.81
N GLU A 126 -17.09 25.23 15.02
CA GLU A 126 -17.03 26.23 16.07
C GLU A 126 -18.15 27.28 15.97
N LYS A 127 -18.43 27.78 14.76
CA LYS A 127 -19.53 28.75 14.54
C LYS A 127 -20.92 28.17 14.79
N ASN A 128 -21.09 26.86 14.66
CA ASN A 128 -22.35 26.15 14.86
C ASN A 128 -22.45 25.47 16.22
N LYS A 129 -21.56 25.79 17.14
CA LYS A 129 -21.57 25.29 18.52
C LYS A 129 -22.76 25.87 19.28
N LYS A 130 -23.56 25.00 19.92
CA LYS A 130 -24.65 25.35 20.81
C LYS A 130 -24.40 24.66 22.15
N GLY A 131 -23.92 25.42 23.13
CA GLY A 131 -23.46 24.84 24.41
C GLY A 131 -22.33 23.83 24.20
N VAL A 132 -22.53 22.58 24.63
CA VAL A 132 -21.56 21.48 24.48
C VAL A 132 -21.70 20.74 23.15
N SER A 133 -22.81 20.91 22.43
CA SER A 133 -23.08 20.19 21.19
C SER A 133 -22.78 21.01 19.93
N TYR A 134 -22.52 20.29 18.82
CA TYR A 134 -22.30 20.89 17.50
C TYR A 134 -23.46 20.55 16.54
N CYS A 135 -24.02 21.57 15.89
CA CYS A 135 -25.06 21.36 14.90
C CYS A 135 -24.47 21.14 13.49
N LYS A 136 -24.83 20.04 12.85
CA LYS A 136 -24.41 19.77 11.46
C LYS A 136 -25.37 20.44 10.46
N THR A 137 -24.98 21.60 9.97
CA THR A 137 -25.71 22.26 8.88
C THR A 137 -25.42 21.60 7.52
N LYS A 138 -26.31 21.76 6.53
CA LYS A 138 -26.11 21.28 5.15
C LYS A 138 -24.76 21.71 4.57
N ASN A 139 -24.30 22.91 4.93
CA ASN A 139 -23.03 23.46 4.46
C ASN A 139 -21.81 22.82 5.13
N VAL A 140 -21.91 22.39 6.41
CA VAL A 140 -20.89 21.56 7.07
C VAL A 140 -20.78 20.23 6.34
N ILE A 141 -21.88 19.52 6.16
CA ILE A 141 -21.93 18.23 5.47
C ILE A 141 -21.31 18.31 4.06
N LYS A 142 -21.62 19.37 3.31
CA LYS A 142 -21.03 19.60 1.97
C LYS A 142 -19.49 19.74 2.01
N ASN A 143 -18.96 20.44 3.02
CA ASN A 143 -17.51 20.59 3.17
C ASN A 143 -16.83 19.32 3.69
N GLU A 144 -17.48 18.57 4.58
CA GLU A 144 -17.01 17.24 5.02
C GLU A 144 -16.89 16.27 3.83
N LYS A 145 -17.94 16.20 2.98
CA LYS A 145 -17.89 15.37 1.75
C LYS A 145 -16.74 15.77 0.83
N ARG A 146 -16.47 17.08 0.68
CA ARG A 146 -15.32 17.56 -0.11
C ARG A 146 -14.00 17.13 0.50
N LEU A 147 -13.86 17.27 1.83
CA LEU A 147 -12.67 16.84 2.57
C LEU A 147 -12.45 15.33 2.42
N LEU A 148 -13.52 14.54 2.56
CA LEU A 148 -13.50 13.10 2.40
C LEU A 148 -13.02 12.69 1.00
N LYS A 149 -13.55 13.33 -0.07
CA LYS A 149 -13.09 13.09 -1.46
C LYS A 149 -11.59 13.34 -1.65
N VAL A 150 -11.06 14.41 -1.04
CA VAL A 150 -9.61 14.70 -1.13
C VAL A 150 -8.80 13.67 -0.36
N ASN A 151 -9.27 13.24 0.82
CA ASN A 151 -8.62 12.18 1.59
C ASN A 151 -8.58 10.85 0.81
N HIS A 152 -9.69 10.45 0.21
CA HIS A 152 -9.76 9.25 -0.64
C HIS A 152 -8.78 9.34 -1.82
N ARG A 153 -8.74 10.47 -2.50
CA ARG A 153 -7.81 10.67 -3.62
C ARG A 153 -6.35 10.54 -3.19
N LEU A 154 -5.98 11.13 -2.05
CA LEU A 154 -4.62 10.99 -1.50
C LEU A 154 -4.29 9.52 -1.15
N THR A 155 -5.22 8.85 -0.48
CA THR A 155 -5.06 7.43 -0.11
C THR A 155 -4.94 6.56 -1.36
N ASN A 156 -5.78 6.77 -2.36
CA ASN A 156 -5.77 5.99 -3.59
C ASN A 156 -4.48 6.19 -4.40
N ILE A 157 -3.97 7.44 -4.50
CA ILE A 157 -2.69 7.71 -5.16
C ILE A 157 -1.55 6.92 -4.48
N ARG A 158 -1.49 6.94 -3.14
CA ARG A 158 -0.46 6.23 -2.37
C ARG A 158 -0.60 4.72 -2.53
N LYS A 159 -1.80 4.17 -2.33
CA LYS A 159 -2.05 2.73 -2.47
C LYS A 159 -1.76 2.24 -3.88
N ASN A 160 -2.19 2.97 -4.90
CA ASN A 160 -1.93 2.62 -6.28
C ASN A 160 -0.42 2.62 -6.59
N TYR A 161 0.30 3.62 -6.12
CA TYR A 161 1.75 3.69 -6.28
C TYR A 161 2.47 2.51 -5.63
N LEU A 162 2.13 2.19 -4.36
CA LEU A 162 2.67 1.04 -3.67
C LEU A 162 2.36 -0.26 -4.42
N ASN A 163 1.11 -0.41 -4.89
CA ASN A 163 0.70 -1.59 -5.63
C ASN A 163 1.45 -1.76 -6.97
N GLN A 164 1.64 -0.68 -7.71
CA GLN A 164 2.43 -0.69 -8.95
C GLN A 164 3.89 -1.04 -8.67
N THR A 165 4.51 -0.38 -7.69
CA THR A 165 5.91 -0.62 -7.31
C THR A 165 6.13 -2.08 -6.89
N THR A 166 5.32 -2.60 -5.98
CA THR A 166 5.46 -3.98 -5.52
C THR A 166 5.16 -5.00 -6.62
N SER A 167 4.19 -4.72 -7.51
CA SER A 167 3.93 -5.56 -8.67
C SER A 167 5.08 -5.57 -9.66
N GLU A 168 5.68 -4.42 -9.93
CA GLU A 168 6.83 -4.29 -10.81
C GLU A 168 8.03 -5.10 -10.29
N ILE A 169 8.35 -4.98 -8.99
CA ILE A 169 9.42 -5.74 -8.36
C ILE A 169 9.18 -7.25 -8.48
N VAL A 170 7.99 -7.71 -8.11
CA VAL A 170 7.63 -9.14 -8.13
C VAL A 170 7.52 -9.68 -9.57
N ASN A 171 7.14 -8.84 -10.55
CA ASN A 171 7.05 -9.23 -11.98
C ASN A 171 8.40 -9.54 -12.62
N ARG A 172 9.52 -9.12 -12.01
CA ARG A 172 10.87 -9.52 -12.42
C ARG A 172 11.17 -10.98 -12.10
N LYS A 173 10.29 -11.63 -11.31
CA LYS A 173 10.37 -13.05 -10.94
C LYS A 173 11.70 -13.43 -10.26
N PRO A 174 12.20 -12.65 -9.29
CA PRO A 174 13.43 -13.03 -8.60
C PRO A 174 13.21 -14.31 -7.79
N ARG A 175 14.28 -15.08 -7.54
CA ARG A 175 14.23 -16.24 -6.65
C ARG A 175 13.82 -15.85 -5.23
N PHE A 176 14.37 -14.75 -4.73
CA PHE A 176 14.04 -14.18 -3.43
C PHE A 176 14.03 -12.65 -3.47
N ILE A 177 13.33 -12.06 -2.51
CA ILE A 177 13.39 -10.63 -2.21
C ILE A 177 13.81 -10.48 -0.76
N CYS A 178 14.87 -9.71 -0.48
CA CYS A 178 15.31 -9.40 0.88
C CYS A 178 15.03 -7.93 1.22
N ILE A 179 14.34 -7.70 2.34
CA ILE A 179 14.00 -6.36 2.86
C ILE A 179 14.49 -6.20 4.30
N GLU A 180 14.61 -4.94 4.76
CA GLU A 180 14.91 -4.63 6.16
C GLU A 180 13.70 -4.85 7.08
N ASP A 181 13.94 -5.26 8.35
CA ASP A 181 12.92 -5.21 9.41
C ASP A 181 12.86 -3.81 10.02
N LEU A 182 12.16 -2.91 9.34
CA LEU A 182 11.96 -1.54 9.82
C LEU A 182 11.06 -1.50 11.06
N ASN A 183 11.56 -0.91 12.15
CA ASN A 183 10.75 -0.61 13.34
C ASN A 183 9.81 0.58 13.08
N VAL A 184 8.78 0.36 12.26
CA VAL A 184 7.82 1.40 11.86
C VAL A 184 7.14 2.03 13.10
N SER A 185 6.76 1.23 14.08
CA SER A 185 6.12 1.73 15.31
C SER A 185 7.05 2.63 16.14
N GLY A 186 8.34 2.27 16.23
CA GLY A 186 9.36 3.12 16.85
C GLY A 186 9.58 4.44 16.08
N MET A 187 9.66 4.37 14.75
CA MET A 187 9.80 5.55 13.89
C MET A 187 8.59 6.50 13.99
N MET A 188 7.39 5.97 14.20
CA MET A 188 6.16 6.76 14.38
C MET A 188 6.13 7.57 15.69
N LYS A 189 6.89 7.17 16.71
CA LYS A 189 7.02 7.94 17.97
C LYS A 189 7.81 9.24 17.78
N ASN A 190 8.64 9.34 16.75
CA ASN A 190 9.38 10.56 16.44
C ASN A 190 8.47 11.59 15.77
N ARG A 191 8.15 12.71 16.45
CA ARG A 191 7.28 13.80 15.98
C ARG A 191 7.68 14.35 14.60
N HIS A 192 8.97 14.41 14.29
CA HIS A 192 9.47 14.97 13.04
C HIS A 192 9.34 14.01 11.85
N LEU A 193 9.38 12.70 12.12
CA LEU A 193 9.35 11.67 11.09
C LEU A 193 7.99 10.99 10.93
N SER A 194 7.17 10.96 11.98
CA SER A 194 5.91 10.19 12.04
C SER A 194 5.01 10.40 10.82
N LYS A 195 4.80 11.64 10.40
CA LYS A 195 4.00 11.95 9.21
C LYS A 195 4.62 11.44 7.92
N ALA A 196 5.93 11.52 7.77
CA ALA A 196 6.63 11.03 6.58
C ALA A 196 6.57 9.50 6.52
N VAL A 197 6.83 8.84 7.64
CA VAL A 197 6.75 7.37 7.79
C VAL A 197 5.33 6.86 7.49
N GLN A 198 4.31 7.48 8.10
CA GLN A 198 2.91 7.15 7.86
C GLN A 198 2.53 7.29 6.37
N ASN A 199 2.98 8.37 5.73
CA ASN A 199 2.67 8.64 4.33
C ASN A 199 3.40 7.71 3.35
N GLN A 200 4.58 7.17 3.72
CA GLN A 200 5.31 6.19 2.91
C GLN A 200 4.60 4.83 2.88
N GLY A 201 3.98 4.42 4.00
CA GLY A 201 3.23 3.18 4.06
C GLY A 201 4.12 1.93 4.04
N PHE A 202 5.26 1.93 4.74
CA PHE A 202 6.21 0.81 4.80
C PHE A 202 5.57 -0.52 5.20
N PHE A 203 4.63 -0.47 6.17
CA PHE A 203 3.89 -1.67 6.56
C PHE A 203 3.05 -2.23 5.41
N GLU A 204 2.35 -1.35 4.68
CA GLU A 204 1.54 -1.76 3.52
C GLU A 204 2.41 -2.27 2.38
N PHE A 205 3.58 -1.66 2.15
CA PHE A 205 4.56 -2.13 1.18
C PHE A 205 5.03 -3.55 1.47
N ARG A 206 5.45 -3.82 2.72
CA ARG A 206 5.85 -5.16 3.19
C ARG A 206 4.71 -6.17 3.02
N LYS A 207 3.51 -5.83 3.50
CA LYS A 207 2.34 -6.70 3.38
C LYS A 207 2.00 -7.03 1.92
N GLN A 208 2.17 -6.05 1.02
CA GLN A 208 1.94 -6.30 -0.41
C GLN A 208 3.01 -7.20 -1.02
N LEU A 209 4.26 -7.07 -0.60
CA LEU A 209 5.30 -8.02 -1.02
C LEU A 209 5.01 -9.42 -0.47
N GLU A 210 4.62 -9.56 0.80
CA GLU A 210 4.32 -10.86 1.42
C GLU A 210 3.31 -11.66 0.59
N TYR A 211 2.11 -11.11 0.33
CA TYR A 211 1.12 -11.88 -0.41
C TYR A 211 1.49 -12.06 -1.90
N LYS A 212 2.09 -11.06 -2.56
CA LYS A 212 2.48 -11.17 -3.98
C LYS A 212 3.63 -12.14 -4.20
N CYS A 213 4.57 -12.22 -3.26
CA CYS A 213 5.65 -13.20 -3.29
C CYS A 213 5.09 -14.60 -3.08
N ASN A 214 4.20 -14.77 -2.10
CA ASN A 214 3.54 -16.04 -1.83
C ASN A 214 2.79 -16.55 -3.08
N ASP A 215 1.98 -15.69 -3.72
CA ASP A 215 1.24 -16.03 -4.94
C ASP A 215 2.14 -16.49 -6.10
N ARG A 216 3.43 -16.20 -6.07
CA ARG A 216 4.38 -16.49 -7.15
C ARG A 216 5.49 -17.43 -6.77
N GLY A 217 5.49 -17.94 -5.54
CA GLY A 217 6.54 -18.81 -5.03
C GLY A 217 7.89 -18.12 -4.85
N ILE A 218 7.92 -16.77 -4.75
CA ILE A 218 9.11 -15.99 -4.46
C ILE A 218 9.35 -16.01 -2.96
N GLN A 219 10.57 -16.32 -2.51
CA GLN A 219 10.91 -16.29 -1.11
C GLN A 219 11.08 -14.84 -0.63
N LEU A 220 10.28 -14.38 0.33
CA LEU A 220 10.47 -13.09 0.98
C LEU A 220 11.30 -13.27 2.25
N ILE A 221 12.48 -12.68 2.28
CA ILE A 221 13.42 -12.73 3.40
C ILE A 221 13.41 -11.36 4.09
N VAL A 222 13.25 -11.35 5.40
CA VAL A 222 13.35 -10.14 6.21
C VAL A 222 14.67 -10.21 6.96
N ALA A 223 15.56 -9.26 6.66
CA ALA A 223 16.87 -9.20 7.32
C ALA A 223 16.71 -8.87 8.81
N ASP A 224 17.66 -9.34 9.62
CA ASP A 224 17.70 -8.99 11.03
C ASP A 224 17.69 -7.48 11.22
N ARG A 225 16.95 -7.01 12.23
CA ARG A 225 16.80 -5.57 12.54
C ARG A 225 18.10 -4.84 12.77
N PHE A 226 19.09 -5.52 13.30
CA PHE A 226 20.41 -4.96 13.64
C PHE A 226 21.46 -5.23 12.56
N TYR A 227 21.07 -5.87 11.45
CA TYR A 227 21.96 -6.06 10.33
C TYR A 227 22.44 -4.71 9.79
N PRO A 228 23.78 -4.45 9.77
CA PRO A 228 24.31 -3.14 9.43
C PRO A 228 24.33 -2.90 7.91
N SER A 229 23.21 -3.05 7.23
CA SER A 229 23.08 -2.98 5.77
C SER A 229 23.77 -1.77 5.17
N SER A 230 23.55 -0.58 5.73
CA SER A 230 24.13 0.68 5.25
C SER A 230 25.56 0.96 5.71
N LYS A 231 26.07 0.23 6.73
CA LYS A 231 27.42 0.42 7.28
C LYS A 231 28.44 -0.61 6.80
N LEU A 232 27.97 -1.71 6.24
CA LEU A 232 28.81 -2.79 5.72
C LEU A 232 29.33 -2.45 4.33
N CYS A 233 30.61 -2.62 4.07
CA CYS A 233 31.17 -2.49 2.74
C CYS A 233 30.82 -3.72 1.89
N SER A 234 30.10 -3.54 0.79
CA SER A 234 29.74 -4.64 -0.12
C SER A 234 30.95 -5.26 -0.81
N ARG A 235 32.12 -4.59 -0.81
CA ARG A 235 33.33 -5.05 -1.50
C ARG A 235 34.28 -5.82 -0.59
N CYS A 236 34.54 -5.33 0.63
CA CYS A 236 35.53 -5.93 1.53
C CYS A 236 34.96 -6.42 2.88
N GLY A 237 33.67 -6.22 3.14
CA GLY A 237 33.03 -6.64 4.38
C GLY A 237 33.35 -5.78 5.62
N ASN A 238 34.16 -4.72 5.50
CA ASN A 238 34.48 -3.86 6.63
C ASN A 238 33.24 -3.04 7.07
N ILE A 239 33.05 -2.90 8.39
CA ILE A 239 31.92 -2.15 8.98
C ILE A 239 32.40 -0.76 9.40
N LYS A 240 31.89 0.27 8.75
CA LYS A 240 32.15 1.68 9.08
C LYS A 240 31.29 2.13 10.24
N LYS A 241 31.87 2.23 11.45
CA LYS A 241 31.15 2.57 12.70
C LYS A 241 30.73 4.03 12.76
N ASP A 242 31.52 4.94 12.21
CA ASP A 242 31.41 6.41 12.24
C ASP A 242 30.48 7.00 11.16
N LEU A 243 29.84 6.16 10.34
CA LEU A 243 28.91 6.61 9.29
C LEU A 243 27.70 7.31 9.89
N LYS A 244 27.54 8.60 9.58
CA LYS A 244 26.43 9.44 10.04
C LYS A 244 25.17 9.25 9.16
N LEU A 245 24.00 9.50 9.71
CA LEU A 245 22.74 9.45 8.96
C LEU A 245 22.67 10.51 7.84
N SER A 246 23.42 11.59 7.97
CA SER A 246 23.53 12.63 6.96
C SER A 246 24.34 12.23 5.73
N ASP A 247 25.24 11.26 5.90
CA ASP A 247 26.15 10.84 4.85
C ASP A 247 25.39 10.07 3.78
N ARG A 248 25.48 10.52 2.54
CA ARG A 248 24.79 9.91 1.39
C ARG A 248 25.71 9.04 0.56
N ILE A 249 26.99 9.30 0.62
CA ILE A 249 28.01 8.52 -0.09
C ILE A 249 28.77 7.71 0.94
N TYR A 250 28.78 6.40 0.74
CA TYR A 250 29.62 5.49 1.49
C TYR A 250 31.03 5.49 0.89
N ARG A 251 32.04 5.68 1.73
CA ARG A 251 33.46 5.62 1.33
C ARG A 251 34.19 4.64 2.24
N CYS A 252 34.85 3.66 1.66
CA CYS A 252 35.63 2.64 2.38
C CYS A 252 37.12 2.82 2.08
N GLU A 253 37.96 2.41 3.03
CA GLU A 253 39.42 2.38 2.87
C GLU A 253 39.88 1.46 1.73
N CYS A 254 39.07 0.42 1.38
CA CYS A 254 39.31 -0.44 0.22
C CYS A 254 39.11 0.26 -1.14
N GLY A 255 38.80 1.56 -1.16
CA GLY A 255 38.52 2.33 -2.37
C GLY A 255 37.08 2.26 -2.86
N ASN A 256 36.16 1.56 -2.16
CA ASN A 256 34.75 1.52 -2.54
C ASN A 256 34.08 2.88 -2.25
N VAL A 257 33.52 3.50 -3.29
CA VAL A 257 32.75 4.75 -3.21
C VAL A 257 31.41 4.55 -3.89
N ILE A 258 30.30 4.59 -3.14
CA ILE A 258 28.98 4.21 -3.61
C ILE A 258 27.89 5.01 -2.86
N ASP A 259 26.72 5.18 -3.46
CA ASP A 259 25.54 5.69 -2.73
C ASP A 259 25.20 4.76 -1.56
N ARG A 260 25.01 5.32 -0.38
CA ARG A 260 24.79 4.55 0.86
C ARG A 260 23.54 3.67 0.82
N ASP A 261 22.46 4.21 0.27
CA ASP A 261 21.17 3.51 0.24
C ASP A 261 21.23 2.38 -0.83
N PHE A 262 21.97 2.60 -1.94
CA PHE A 262 22.25 1.53 -2.91
C PHE A 262 23.20 0.45 -2.34
N GLN A 263 24.21 0.86 -1.58
CA GLN A 263 25.06 -0.07 -0.84
C GLN A 263 24.24 -0.98 0.09
N ALA A 264 23.26 -0.39 0.82
CA ALA A 264 22.38 -1.14 1.69
C ALA A 264 21.57 -2.19 0.92
N ALA A 265 21.05 -1.83 -0.25
CA ALA A 265 20.32 -2.77 -1.11
C ALA A 265 21.21 -3.94 -1.58
N ILE A 266 22.46 -3.70 -1.96
CA ILE A 266 23.41 -4.75 -2.34
C ILE A 266 23.70 -5.68 -1.15
N ASN A 267 23.89 -5.11 0.03
CA ASN A 267 24.16 -5.91 1.24
C ASN A 267 22.94 -6.73 1.67
N LEU A 268 21.72 -6.20 1.47
CA LEU A 268 20.49 -6.96 1.70
C LEU A 268 20.34 -8.11 0.69
N LYS A 269 20.74 -7.92 -0.57
CA LYS A 269 20.79 -9.02 -1.55
C LYS A 269 21.75 -10.11 -1.05
N ALA A 270 22.99 -9.73 -0.70
CA ALA A 270 23.99 -10.66 -0.19
C ALA A 270 23.58 -11.36 1.12
N TYR A 271 22.82 -10.65 1.98
CA TYR A 271 22.20 -11.28 3.16
C TYR A 271 21.19 -12.33 2.73
N GLY A 272 20.28 -11.99 1.82
CA GLY A 272 19.25 -12.90 1.31
C GLY A 272 19.83 -14.16 0.66
N GLU A 273 20.96 -14.06 -0.04
CA GLU A 273 21.65 -15.20 -0.66
C GLU A 273 22.09 -16.28 0.34
N ARG A 274 22.36 -15.90 1.61
CA ARG A 274 22.74 -16.84 2.68
C ARG A 274 21.55 -17.65 3.21
N PHE A 275 20.32 -17.14 3.06
CA PHE A 275 19.10 -17.73 3.60
C PHE A 275 18.11 -18.18 2.52
N ALA A 276 18.40 -17.91 1.26
CA ALA A 276 17.59 -18.38 0.16
C ALA A 276 17.84 -19.88 -0.07
N SER A 277 16.77 -20.67 0.01
CA SER A 277 16.74 -22.13 -0.26
C SER A 277 16.56 -22.40 -1.75
#